data_10b7f600941a2695d6ffaafa8fe89568
#
_entry.id   10b7f600941a2695d6ffaafa8fe89568
#
_cell.length_a   1.000
_cell.length_b   1.000
_cell.length_c   1.000
_cell.angle_alpha   90.00
_cell.angle_beta   90.00
_cell.angle_gamma   90.00
#
_symmetry.space_group_name_H-M   'P 1'
#
loop_
_entity.id
_entity.type
_entity.pdbx_description
1 polymer ?
#
loop_
_entity_poly.entity_id
_entity_poly.type
_entity_poly.pdbx_seq_one_letter_code
_entity_poly.pdbx_strand_id
1 'polypeptide(L)'
;MARAAAVSFAFVYLHPLSDGNGRVHRFLFNHLLAADGAVPPDLIIPVSATIAGSPAGRAAYDRVLESFSKPLMRRYEGQYRFATLKTYPDGVASGVHCAAEQGRMHGWRYADLRTHVR
;
A
#
# COMPACT_ATOMS: atom_id res chain seq x y z
N MET A 1 -4.35 -8.25 17.72
CA MET A 1 -4.24 -6.86 17.18
C MET A 1 -3.06 -6.67 16.24
N ALA A 2 -1.80 -7.04 16.59
CA ALA A 2 -0.63 -6.85 15.70
C ALA A 2 -0.77 -7.56 14.35
N ARG A 3 -1.30 -8.80 14.34
CA ARG A 3 -1.56 -9.56 13.11
C ARG A 3 -2.54 -8.84 12.17
N ALA A 4 -3.65 -8.35 12.71
CA ALA A 4 -4.65 -7.62 11.93
C ALA A 4 -4.06 -6.34 11.31
N ALA A 5 -3.30 -5.57 12.09
CA ALA A 5 -2.63 -4.38 11.60
C ALA A 5 -1.59 -4.71 10.50
N ALA A 6 -0.71 -5.70 10.75
CA ALA A 6 0.35 -6.06 9.81
C ALA A 6 -0.20 -6.59 8.47
N VAL A 7 -1.16 -7.52 8.51
CA VAL A 7 -1.73 -8.12 7.29
C VAL A 7 -2.52 -7.08 6.49
N SER A 8 -3.37 -6.30 7.14
CA SER A 8 -4.17 -5.29 6.46
C SER A 8 -3.32 -4.16 5.89
N PHE A 9 -2.28 -3.72 6.64
CA PHE A 9 -1.31 -2.74 6.15
C PHE A 9 -0.54 -3.27 4.95
N ALA A 10 0.03 -4.48 5.03
CA ALA A 10 0.76 -5.09 3.93
C ALA A 10 -0.12 -5.17 2.66
N PHE A 11 -1.39 -5.54 2.80
CA PHE A 11 -2.32 -5.61 1.68
C PHE A 11 -2.54 -4.24 1.02
N VAL A 12 -2.83 -3.20 1.80
CA VAL A 12 -3.05 -1.85 1.23
C VAL A 12 -1.75 -1.24 0.71
N TYR A 13 -0.63 -1.56 1.32
CA TYR A 13 0.70 -1.11 0.89
C TYR A 13 1.10 -1.72 -0.47
N LEU A 14 0.93 -3.03 -0.65
CA LEU A 14 1.21 -3.73 -1.91
C LEU A 14 0.21 -3.38 -3.03
N HIS A 15 -0.99 -2.96 -2.67
CA HIS A 15 -2.04 -2.50 -3.60
C HIS A 15 -2.31 -3.47 -4.76
N PRO A 16 -2.55 -4.77 -4.50
CA PRO A 16 -2.50 -5.80 -5.54
C PRO A 16 -3.68 -5.76 -6.53
N LEU A 17 -4.77 -5.07 -6.19
CA LEU A 17 -5.96 -5.00 -7.03
C LEU A 17 -5.99 -3.68 -7.82
N SER A 18 -6.58 -3.70 -9.01
CA SER A 18 -6.84 -2.49 -9.81
C SER A 18 -7.83 -1.53 -9.13
N ASP A 19 -8.79 -2.08 -8.37
CA ASP A 19 -9.73 -1.32 -7.53
C ASP A 19 -10.10 -2.15 -6.29
N GLY A 20 -10.64 -1.47 -5.25
CA GLY A 20 -11.16 -2.10 -4.06
C GLY A 20 -10.14 -2.40 -2.96
N ASN A 21 -8.86 -2.06 -3.13
CA ASN A 21 -7.82 -2.31 -2.12
C ASN A 21 -8.19 -1.76 -0.74
N GLY A 22 -8.73 -0.54 -0.66
CA GLY A 22 -9.20 0.05 0.59
C GLY A 22 -10.38 -0.71 1.21
N ARG A 23 -11.27 -1.31 0.41
CA ARG A 23 -12.40 -2.12 0.91
C ARG A 23 -11.90 -3.43 1.51
N VAL A 24 -11.01 -4.12 0.79
CA VAL A 24 -10.40 -5.39 1.25
C VAL A 24 -9.53 -5.15 2.48
N HIS A 25 -8.73 -4.08 2.51
CA HIS A 25 -7.96 -3.69 3.68
C HIS A 25 -8.83 -3.55 4.94
N ARG A 26 -9.95 -2.83 4.86
CA ARG A 26 -10.88 -2.64 5.99
C ARG A 26 -11.54 -3.97 6.42
N PHE A 27 -11.91 -4.79 5.44
CA PHE A 27 -12.45 -6.13 5.71
C PHE A 27 -11.43 -7.00 6.44
N LEU A 28 -10.20 -7.09 5.93
CA LEU A 28 -9.13 -7.89 6.54
C LEU A 28 -8.83 -7.45 7.97
N PHE A 29 -8.77 -6.14 8.20
CA PHE A 29 -8.52 -5.60 9.53
C PHE A 29 -9.60 -6.05 10.53
N ASN A 30 -10.87 -5.80 10.21
CA ASN A 30 -11.98 -6.15 11.10
C ASN A 30 -12.15 -7.66 11.27
N HIS A 31 -12.04 -8.42 10.16
CA HIS A 31 -12.13 -9.86 10.18
C HIS A 31 -11.06 -10.50 11.08
N LEU A 32 -9.82 -10.06 10.97
CA LEU A 32 -8.73 -10.62 11.78
C LEU A 32 -8.82 -10.20 13.25
N LEU A 33 -9.31 -9.00 13.56
CA LEU A 33 -9.57 -8.61 14.94
C LEU A 33 -10.63 -9.49 15.61
N ALA A 34 -11.72 -9.76 14.90
CA ALA A 34 -12.78 -10.66 15.40
C ALA A 34 -12.28 -12.11 15.51
N ALA A 35 -11.56 -12.60 14.51
CA ALA A 35 -10.99 -13.95 14.50
C ALA A 35 -9.94 -14.16 15.61
N ASP A 36 -9.20 -13.09 15.99
CA ASP A 36 -8.27 -13.12 17.13
C ASP A 36 -8.97 -12.95 18.49
N GLY A 37 -10.30 -12.80 18.51
CA GLY A 37 -11.04 -12.49 19.75
C GLY A 37 -10.70 -11.13 20.36
N ALA A 38 -10.08 -10.23 19.58
CA ALA A 38 -9.68 -8.90 20.07
C ALA A 38 -10.85 -7.93 20.16
N VAL A 39 -11.93 -8.21 19.41
CA VAL A 39 -13.20 -7.47 19.45
C VAL A 39 -14.37 -8.47 19.24
N PRO A 40 -15.59 -8.13 19.70
CA PRO A 40 -16.80 -8.89 19.36
C PRO A 40 -16.99 -8.98 17.84
N PRO A 41 -17.54 -10.12 17.32
CA PRO A 41 -17.68 -10.34 15.89
C PRO A 41 -18.59 -9.33 15.16
N ASP A 42 -19.53 -8.75 15.85
CA ASP A 42 -20.48 -7.76 15.39
C ASP A 42 -19.97 -6.31 15.45
N LEU A 43 -18.80 -6.10 16.09
CA LEU A 43 -18.17 -4.78 16.17
C LEU A 43 -17.33 -4.50 14.93
N ILE A 44 -17.66 -3.43 14.22
CA ILE A 44 -16.88 -2.94 13.07
C ILE A 44 -16.15 -1.65 13.46
N ILE A 45 -14.82 -1.68 13.35
CA ILE A 45 -13.99 -0.48 13.55
C ILE A 45 -13.94 0.33 12.25
N PRO A 46 -14.35 1.61 12.26
CA PRO A 46 -14.39 2.45 11.08
C PRO A 46 -12.99 3.02 10.75
N VAL A 47 -12.06 2.18 10.30
CA VAL A 47 -10.65 2.52 10.07
C VAL A 47 -10.47 3.77 9.21
N SER A 48 -11.22 3.87 8.10
CA SER A 48 -11.12 5.04 7.22
C SER A 48 -11.55 6.34 7.91
N ALA A 49 -12.61 6.29 8.70
CA ALA A 49 -13.06 7.46 9.45
C ALA A 49 -12.04 7.86 10.53
N THR A 50 -11.42 6.87 11.17
CA THR A 50 -10.37 7.10 12.18
C THR A 50 -9.14 7.77 11.56
N ILE A 51 -8.68 7.28 10.39
CA ILE A 51 -7.53 7.85 9.70
C ILE A 51 -7.87 9.23 9.11
N ALA A 52 -8.99 9.35 8.39
CA ALA A 52 -9.36 10.57 7.69
C ALA A 52 -9.99 11.64 8.60
N GLY A 53 -10.49 11.24 9.76
CA GLY A 53 -11.26 12.10 10.67
C GLY A 53 -10.46 13.22 11.33
N SER A 54 -9.13 13.17 11.30
CA SER A 54 -8.29 14.24 11.86
C SER A 54 -6.99 14.43 11.07
N PRO A 55 -6.43 15.67 11.05
CA PRO A 55 -5.11 15.91 10.48
C PRO A 55 -4.02 15.06 11.13
N ALA A 56 -4.10 14.84 12.45
CA ALA A 56 -3.16 14.01 13.18
C ALA A 56 -3.21 12.53 12.75
N GLY A 57 -4.42 11.99 12.52
CA GLY A 57 -4.61 10.64 12.01
C GLY A 57 -4.00 10.44 10.63
N ARG A 58 -4.25 11.38 9.71
CA ARG A 58 -3.63 11.38 8.37
C ARG A 58 -2.11 11.44 8.46
N ALA A 59 -1.57 12.39 9.21
CA ALA A 59 -0.13 12.51 9.38
C ALA A 59 0.53 11.27 10.03
N ALA A 60 -0.16 10.60 10.94
CA ALA A 60 0.31 9.33 11.50
C ALA A 60 0.35 8.22 10.46
N TYR A 61 -0.70 8.10 9.64
CA TYR A 61 -0.76 7.15 8.55
C TYR A 61 0.34 7.38 7.50
N ASP A 62 0.55 8.63 7.10
CA ASP A 62 1.59 9.02 6.15
C ASP A 62 2.99 8.68 6.68
N ARG A 63 3.27 8.93 7.97
CA ARG A 63 4.55 8.54 8.60
C ARG A 63 4.80 7.04 8.55
N VAL A 64 3.76 6.23 8.74
CA VAL A 64 3.88 4.77 8.64
C VAL A 64 4.21 4.37 7.19
N LEU A 65 3.49 4.90 6.19
CA LEU A 65 3.80 4.66 4.79
C LEU A 65 5.24 5.07 4.43
N GLU A 66 5.66 6.24 4.87
CA GLU A 66 7.01 6.77 4.64
C GLU A 66 8.10 5.91 5.26
N SER A 67 7.85 5.29 6.42
CA SER A 67 8.84 4.43 7.09
C SER A 67 9.21 3.20 6.25
N PHE A 68 8.32 2.75 5.37
CA PHE A 68 8.56 1.67 4.41
C PHE A 68 9.02 2.23 3.05
N SER A 69 8.37 3.26 2.54
CA SER A 69 8.62 3.78 1.20
C SER A 69 9.98 4.49 1.08
N LYS A 70 10.38 5.28 2.07
CA LYS A 70 11.66 6.02 2.03
C LYS A 70 12.89 5.11 1.90
N PRO A 71 13.06 4.04 2.72
CA PRO A 71 14.16 3.10 2.53
C PRO A 71 14.14 2.40 1.18
N LEU A 72 12.93 2.04 0.70
CA LEU A 72 12.75 1.41 -0.59
C LEU A 72 13.19 2.33 -1.73
N MET A 73 12.71 3.57 -1.74
CA MET A 73 13.04 4.57 -2.77
C MET A 73 14.54 4.89 -2.78
N ARG A 74 15.19 4.99 -1.60
CA ARG A 74 16.64 5.18 -1.50
C ARG A 74 17.42 4.00 -2.08
N ARG A 75 16.96 2.77 -1.81
CA ARG A 75 17.62 1.55 -2.33
C ARG A 75 17.60 1.50 -3.87
N TYR A 76 16.55 2.02 -4.48
CA TYR A 76 16.36 2.03 -5.94
C TYR A 76 16.62 3.40 -6.57
N GLU A 77 17.29 4.30 -5.84
CA GLU A 77 17.68 5.61 -6.36
C GLU A 77 18.49 5.47 -7.64
N GLY A 78 18.14 6.25 -8.67
CA GLY A 78 18.73 6.17 -10.00
C GLY A 78 18.18 5.04 -10.90
N GLN A 79 17.37 4.11 -10.37
CA GLN A 79 16.76 3.03 -11.15
C GLN A 79 15.32 3.35 -11.58
N TYR A 80 14.78 4.47 -11.14
CA TYR A 80 13.45 4.95 -11.55
C TYR A 80 13.51 6.44 -11.87
N ARG A 81 12.57 6.90 -12.66
CA ARG A 81 12.36 8.32 -12.97
C ARG A 81 10.87 8.62 -13.02
N PHE A 82 10.52 9.82 -12.64
CA PHE A 82 9.19 10.37 -12.88
C PHE A 82 9.15 10.95 -14.30
N ALA A 83 8.13 10.59 -15.07
CA ALA A 83 7.94 11.04 -16.44
C ALA A 83 6.44 11.10 -16.77
N THR A 84 6.12 11.43 -18.00
CA THR A 84 4.75 11.41 -18.51
C THR A 84 4.11 10.04 -18.35
N LEU A 85 2.80 10.03 -18.13
CA LEU A 85 2.01 8.81 -17.97
C LEU A 85 2.19 7.89 -19.18
N LYS A 86 2.58 6.64 -18.92
CA LYS A 86 2.71 5.58 -19.92
C LYS A 86 1.78 4.43 -19.54
N THR A 87 1.03 3.93 -20.50
CA THR A 87 0.23 2.71 -20.32
C THR A 87 1.09 1.49 -20.70
N TYR A 88 1.12 0.51 -19.80
CA TYR A 88 1.87 -0.74 -19.98
C TYR A 88 0.97 -1.85 -20.55
N PRO A 89 1.55 -2.97 -21.06
CA PRO A 89 0.79 -4.06 -21.66
C PRO A 89 -0.25 -4.69 -20.73
N ASP A 90 -0.08 -4.57 -19.42
CA ASP A 90 -1.02 -5.01 -18.39
C ASP A 90 -2.21 -4.04 -18.16
N GLY A 91 -2.29 -2.98 -18.97
CA GLY A 91 -3.34 -1.95 -18.90
C GLY A 91 -3.13 -0.91 -17.81
N VAL A 92 -2.07 -1.01 -17.00
CA VAL A 92 -1.80 -0.04 -15.94
C VAL A 92 -1.09 1.18 -16.50
N ALA A 93 -1.58 2.37 -16.16
CA ALA A 93 -0.92 3.63 -16.48
C ALA A 93 -0.09 4.11 -15.29
N SER A 94 1.17 4.49 -15.53
CA SER A 94 2.06 5.00 -14.49
C SER A 94 2.94 6.14 -15.00
N GLY A 95 3.15 7.14 -14.15
CA GLY A 95 4.16 8.19 -14.34
C GLY A 95 5.53 7.82 -13.73
N VAL A 96 5.67 6.63 -13.16
CA VAL A 96 6.96 6.11 -12.69
C VAL A 96 7.49 5.11 -13.70
N HIS A 97 8.69 5.38 -14.19
CA HIS A 97 9.38 4.53 -15.16
C HIS A 97 10.62 3.95 -14.49
N CYS A 98 10.75 2.63 -14.52
CA CYS A 98 11.94 1.94 -14.03
C CYS A 98 12.97 1.79 -15.16
N ALA A 99 14.25 1.98 -14.86
CA ALA A 99 15.35 1.77 -15.78
C ALA A 99 15.46 0.29 -16.22
N ALA A 100 14.90 -0.61 -15.44
CA ALA A 100 14.90 -2.06 -15.66
C ALA A 100 13.87 -2.58 -16.67
N GLU A 101 13.40 -1.77 -17.61
CA GLU A 101 12.65 -2.31 -18.76
C GLU A 101 13.49 -3.33 -19.58
N GLN A 102 14.79 -3.48 -19.30
CA GLN A 102 15.72 -4.39 -19.97
C GLN A 102 16.31 -5.50 -19.09
N GLY A 103 15.94 -5.60 -17.81
CA GLY A 103 16.51 -6.63 -16.94
C GLY A 103 15.75 -6.77 -15.62
N ARG A 104 15.69 -8.00 -15.14
CA ARG A 104 15.00 -8.36 -13.88
C ARG A 104 15.55 -7.57 -12.71
N MET A 105 14.74 -6.71 -12.11
CA MET A 105 15.01 -6.24 -10.75
C MET A 105 14.91 -7.45 -9.81
N HIS A 106 16.04 -7.88 -9.22
CA HIS A 106 16.02 -8.96 -8.27
C HIS A 106 15.12 -8.63 -7.07
N GLY A 107 14.02 -9.35 -6.96
CA GLY A 107 13.18 -9.40 -5.76
C GLY A 107 11.95 -8.48 -5.72
N TRP A 108 11.78 -7.53 -6.65
CA TRP A 108 10.59 -6.67 -6.69
C TRP A 108 10.02 -6.60 -8.10
N ARG A 109 8.73 -6.85 -8.22
CA ARG A 109 8.06 -6.66 -9.51
C ARG A 109 7.85 -5.16 -9.76
N TYR A 110 7.85 -4.78 -10.99
CA TYR A 110 7.52 -3.45 -11.48
C TYR A 110 6.20 -2.90 -10.89
N ALA A 111 5.23 -3.76 -10.60
CA ALA A 111 3.99 -3.42 -9.91
C ALA A 111 4.21 -2.79 -8.53
N ASP A 112 5.24 -3.19 -7.80
CA ASP A 112 5.46 -2.78 -6.41
C ASP A 112 5.91 -1.32 -6.29
N LEU A 113 6.66 -0.80 -7.25
CA LEU A 113 7.06 0.61 -7.28
C LEU A 113 5.92 1.54 -7.68
N ARG A 114 4.97 1.06 -8.49
CA ARG A 114 3.84 1.86 -8.98
C ARG A 114 2.82 2.21 -7.90
N THR A 115 2.70 1.39 -6.88
CA THR A 115 1.72 1.59 -5.81
C THR A 115 2.14 2.63 -4.78
N HIS A 116 3.41 3.00 -4.73
CA HIS A 116 3.96 3.89 -3.71
C HIS A 116 4.12 5.35 -4.15
N VAL A 117 3.74 5.68 -5.38
CA VAL A 117 3.96 7.00 -6.00
C VAL A 117 2.64 7.66 -6.42
N ARG A 118 1.56 7.35 -5.74
CA ARG A 118 0.27 8.07 -5.91
C ARG A 118 0.14 9.21 -4.92
#